data_5985563b3de87cd53b0beb7dfd6aff65
#
_entry.id   5985563b3de87cd53b0beb7dfd6aff65
#
_cell.length_a   1.000
_cell.length_b   1.000
_cell.length_c   1.000
_cell.angle_alpha   90.00
_cell.angle_beta   90.00
_cell.angle_gamma   90.00
#
_symmetry.space_group_name_H-M   'P 1'
#
loop_
_entity.id
_entity.type
_entity.pdbx_description
1 polymer ?
#
loop_
_entity_poly.entity_id
_entity_poly.type
_entity_poly.pdbx_seq_one_letter_code
_entity_poly.pdbx_strand_id
1 'polypeptide(L)'
;HEAKEAGKTCLVIDKRNHIAGNIYTDKVKDIDVHQYGAHIFHTSNETVWNYVNRFAKFNRYTNSPVANYKGEIYNMPFNMNTFNKLWGVVTPQEAQAKIEEQKAAYHVENPQNLEEQAISLIGPDVYTKLVKGYTEKQWGKRATELPSFIIKRLPVRFTYDNNYFNDDYQGIPVEGYTKMIERMLDGVEVKLEEDFLKN
;
A
#
# COMPACT_ATOMS: atom_id res chain seq x y z
N HIS A 1 17.70 -5.54 -16.86
CA HIS A 1 17.58 -6.88 -17.47
C HIS A 1 17.22 -6.76 -18.95
N GLU A 2 16.08 -6.20 -19.33
CA GLU A 2 15.59 -6.13 -20.73
C GLU A 2 16.60 -5.48 -21.70
N ALA A 3 17.27 -4.41 -21.29
CA ALA A 3 18.30 -3.78 -22.12
C ALA A 3 19.50 -4.71 -22.39
N LYS A 4 19.90 -5.49 -21.37
CA LYS A 4 20.95 -6.51 -21.51
C LYS A 4 20.51 -7.63 -22.47
N GLU A 5 19.29 -8.15 -22.32
CA GLU A 5 18.73 -9.16 -23.23
C GLU A 5 18.65 -8.66 -24.69
N ALA A 6 18.45 -7.35 -24.86
CA ALA A 6 18.52 -6.69 -26.17
C ALA A 6 19.97 -6.40 -26.64
N GLY A 7 20.98 -6.99 -26.02
CA GLY A 7 22.40 -6.85 -26.40
C GLY A 7 23.02 -5.48 -26.10
N LYS A 8 22.44 -4.71 -25.19
CA LYS A 8 22.99 -3.41 -24.78
C LYS A 8 23.97 -3.58 -23.62
N THR A 9 25.06 -2.82 -23.65
CA THR A 9 25.91 -2.66 -22.47
C THR A 9 25.22 -1.77 -21.45
N CYS A 10 25.11 -2.25 -20.22
CA CYS A 10 24.38 -1.56 -19.17
C CYS A 10 25.31 -1.28 -17.97
N LEU A 11 25.19 -0.09 -17.42
CA LEU A 11 25.77 0.30 -16.14
C LEU A 11 24.61 0.74 -15.22
N VAL A 12 24.50 0.13 -14.04
CA VAL A 12 23.58 0.54 -12.99
C VAL A 12 24.37 1.24 -11.89
N ILE A 13 23.91 2.42 -11.50
CA ILE A 13 24.49 3.18 -10.40
C ILE A 13 23.43 3.49 -9.35
N ASP A 14 23.80 3.41 -8.08
CA ASP A 14 22.95 3.83 -6.96
C ASP A 14 23.82 4.52 -5.90
N LYS A 15 23.30 5.60 -5.33
CA LYS A 15 23.96 6.33 -4.25
C LYS A 15 24.02 5.58 -2.92
N ARG A 16 23.22 4.52 -2.77
CA ARG A 16 23.22 3.65 -1.60
C ARG A 16 24.39 2.65 -1.68
N ASN A 17 24.71 2.05 -0.55
CA ASN A 17 25.69 0.95 -0.46
C ASN A 17 25.08 -0.43 -0.77
N HIS A 18 23.90 -0.46 -1.34
CA HIS A 18 23.16 -1.69 -1.70
C HIS A 18 22.32 -1.50 -2.96
N ILE A 19 22.02 -2.59 -3.64
CA ILE A 19 21.08 -2.67 -4.76
C ILE A 19 19.63 -2.68 -4.27
N ALA A 20 18.67 -2.82 -5.18
CA ALA A 20 17.25 -2.96 -4.96
C ALA A 20 16.52 -1.70 -4.45
N GLY A 21 17.23 -0.58 -4.25
CA GLY A 21 16.57 0.68 -3.91
C GLY A 21 15.64 0.57 -2.69
N ASN A 22 14.39 1.01 -2.84
CA ASN A 22 13.41 0.98 -1.73
C ASN A 22 12.87 -0.41 -1.41
N ILE A 23 13.05 -1.40 -2.28
CA ILE A 23 12.63 -2.78 -2.01
C ILE A 23 13.77 -3.63 -1.41
N TYR A 24 14.87 -2.98 -0.99
CA TYR A 24 15.98 -3.67 -0.35
C TYR A 24 15.49 -4.47 0.86
N THR A 25 15.76 -5.77 0.82
CA THR A 25 15.43 -6.74 1.87
C THR A 25 16.73 -7.31 2.40
N ASP A 26 16.93 -7.21 3.70
CA ASP A 26 18.08 -7.78 4.41
C ASP A 26 17.65 -8.92 5.32
N LYS A 27 18.56 -9.82 5.63
CA LYS A 27 18.29 -10.95 6.50
C LYS A 27 18.83 -10.70 7.90
N VAL A 28 17.93 -10.59 8.86
CA VAL A 28 18.27 -10.40 10.27
C VAL A 28 17.80 -11.63 11.07
N LYS A 29 18.70 -12.42 11.60
CA LYS A 29 18.38 -13.67 12.34
C LYS A 29 17.38 -14.56 11.59
N ASP A 30 17.66 -14.79 10.31
CA ASP A 30 16.83 -15.56 9.37
C ASP A 30 15.43 -14.99 9.05
N ILE A 31 15.15 -13.76 9.48
CA ILE A 31 13.94 -13.02 9.11
C ILE A 31 14.26 -12.06 7.97
N ASP A 32 13.48 -12.09 6.91
CA ASP A 32 13.56 -11.11 5.83
C ASP A 32 12.96 -9.78 6.28
N VAL A 33 13.80 -8.75 6.34
CA VAL A 33 13.42 -7.41 6.81
C VAL A 33 13.43 -6.44 5.63
N HIS A 34 12.27 -5.88 5.31
CA HIS A 34 12.15 -4.80 4.32
C HIS A 34 12.61 -3.49 4.95
N GLN A 35 13.81 -3.02 4.60
CA GLN A 35 14.51 -1.93 5.28
C GLN A 35 13.81 -0.56 5.13
N TYR A 36 13.05 -0.36 4.05
CA TYR A 36 12.39 0.91 3.73
C TYR A 36 10.86 0.83 3.78
N GLY A 37 10.32 -0.07 4.60
CA GLY A 37 8.89 -0.31 4.73
C GLY A 37 8.41 -1.54 3.96
N ALA A 38 7.23 -2.02 4.31
CA ALA A 38 6.66 -3.22 3.72
C ALA A 38 6.37 -3.02 2.23
N HIS A 39 6.86 -3.92 1.41
CA HIS A 39 6.58 -3.99 -0.02
C HIS A 39 5.94 -5.35 -0.33
N ILE A 40 4.73 -5.31 -0.87
CA ILE A 40 4.03 -6.49 -1.35
C ILE A 40 3.88 -6.34 -2.86
N PHE A 41 4.40 -7.29 -3.62
CA PHE A 41 4.21 -7.29 -5.07
C PHE A 41 2.77 -7.66 -5.40
N HIS A 42 2.13 -6.89 -6.27
CA HIS A 42 0.80 -7.18 -6.78
C HIS A 42 0.64 -6.66 -8.21
N THR A 43 -0.12 -7.37 -9.02
CA THR A 43 -0.44 -6.99 -10.40
C THR A 43 -1.59 -7.84 -10.94
N SER A 44 -2.42 -7.27 -11.82
CA SER A 44 -3.36 -8.03 -12.67
C SER A 44 -2.79 -8.28 -14.07
N ASN A 45 -1.57 -7.81 -14.36
CA ASN A 45 -0.91 -8.04 -15.64
C ASN A 45 -0.14 -9.37 -15.63
N GLU A 46 -0.67 -10.38 -16.31
CA GLU A 46 -0.06 -11.71 -16.41
C GLU A 46 1.36 -11.68 -17.00
N THR A 47 1.63 -10.79 -17.97
CA THR A 47 2.96 -10.66 -18.56
C THR A 47 3.98 -10.20 -17.50
N VAL A 48 3.60 -9.23 -16.68
CA VAL A 48 4.45 -8.75 -15.57
C VAL A 48 4.64 -9.84 -14.53
N TRP A 49 3.58 -10.57 -14.17
CA TRP A 49 3.66 -11.68 -13.24
C TRP A 49 4.60 -12.77 -13.72
N ASN A 50 4.43 -13.21 -14.97
CA ASN A 50 5.30 -14.22 -15.58
C ASN A 50 6.75 -13.75 -15.68
N TYR A 51 6.96 -12.46 -15.96
CA TYR A 51 8.31 -11.88 -16.03
C TYR A 51 9.03 -11.93 -14.68
N VAL A 52 8.41 -11.46 -13.60
CA VAL A 52 9.07 -11.45 -12.27
C VAL A 52 9.30 -12.86 -11.72
N ASN A 53 8.45 -13.82 -12.08
CA ASN A 53 8.61 -15.22 -11.71
C ASN A 53 9.80 -15.91 -12.39
N ARG A 54 10.42 -15.30 -13.39
CA ARG A 54 11.73 -15.75 -13.93
C ARG A 54 12.86 -15.57 -12.93
N PHE A 55 12.73 -14.63 -12.00
CA PHE A 55 13.81 -14.20 -11.08
C PHE A 55 13.54 -14.57 -9.63
N ALA A 56 12.29 -14.80 -9.23
CA ALA A 56 11.93 -15.16 -7.87
C ALA A 56 10.70 -16.06 -7.83
N LYS A 57 10.65 -16.93 -6.83
CA LYS A 57 9.43 -17.64 -6.46
C LYS A 57 8.68 -16.79 -5.44
N PHE A 58 7.42 -16.49 -5.70
CA PHE A 58 6.57 -15.74 -4.78
C PHE A 58 5.80 -16.70 -3.85
N ASN A 59 5.59 -16.27 -2.61
CA ASN A 59 4.69 -16.94 -1.68
C ASN A 59 3.23 -16.56 -1.99
N ARG A 60 2.29 -17.13 -1.22
CA ARG A 60 0.85 -16.79 -1.32
C ARG A 60 0.44 -15.74 -0.29
N TYR A 61 1.30 -14.78 0.01
CA TYR A 61 0.96 -13.74 0.96
C TYR A 61 -0.21 -12.91 0.44
N THR A 62 -1.29 -12.89 1.23
CA THR A 62 -2.44 -12.01 0.98
C THR A 62 -2.35 -10.83 1.92
N ASN A 63 -2.29 -9.62 1.36
CA ASN A 63 -2.19 -8.42 2.17
C ASN A 63 -3.54 -8.08 2.81
N SER A 64 -3.68 -8.36 4.09
CA SER A 64 -4.89 -8.10 4.89
C SER A 64 -4.53 -7.23 6.11
N PRO A 65 -4.26 -5.94 5.91
CA PRO A 65 -3.86 -5.05 7.00
C PRO A 65 -5.01 -4.82 7.99
N VAL A 66 -4.63 -4.50 9.20
CA VAL A 66 -5.56 -4.10 10.26
C VAL A 66 -5.16 -2.76 10.83
N ALA A 67 -6.15 -1.97 11.26
CA ALA A 67 -5.96 -0.75 11.99
C ALA A 67 -6.23 -0.97 13.47
N ASN A 68 -5.37 -0.45 14.33
CA ASN A 68 -5.59 -0.42 15.78
C ASN A 68 -5.96 1.02 16.19
N TYR A 69 -7.18 1.20 16.66
CA TYR A 69 -7.64 2.45 17.24
C TYR A 69 -7.94 2.26 18.72
N LYS A 70 -7.06 2.76 19.58
CA LYS A 70 -7.21 2.71 21.05
C LYS A 70 -7.49 1.29 21.61
N GLY A 71 -6.85 0.27 21.02
CA GLY A 71 -7.02 -1.13 21.40
C GLY A 71 -8.12 -1.87 20.63
N GLU A 72 -8.96 -1.19 19.87
CA GLU A 72 -9.92 -1.80 18.97
C GLU A 72 -9.29 -2.10 17.62
N ILE A 73 -9.41 -3.34 17.13
CA ILE A 73 -8.86 -3.79 15.84
C ILE A 73 -9.95 -3.75 14.77
N TYR A 74 -9.63 -3.15 13.63
CA TYR A 74 -10.49 -3.02 12.46
C TYR A 74 -9.80 -3.56 11.22
N ASN A 75 -10.54 -4.23 10.35
CA ASN A 75 -10.04 -4.70 9.06
C ASN A 75 -9.88 -3.54 8.06
N MET A 76 -8.88 -3.68 7.18
CA MET A 76 -8.63 -2.75 6.08
C MET A 76 -8.52 -3.56 4.77
N PRO A 77 -8.97 -3.02 3.62
CA PRO A 77 -9.63 -1.73 3.41
C PRO A 77 -10.99 -1.66 4.12
N PHE A 78 -11.64 -0.48 4.12
CA PHE A 78 -12.98 -0.32 4.70
C PHE A 78 -13.96 -1.24 3.97
N ASN A 79 -14.34 -2.32 4.63
CA ASN A 79 -15.20 -3.37 4.08
C ASN A 79 -16.31 -3.77 5.08
N MET A 80 -17.10 -4.78 4.75
CA MET A 80 -18.20 -5.21 5.62
C MET A 80 -17.73 -5.67 7.01
N ASN A 81 -16.51 -6.24 7.15
CA ASN A 81 -15.95 -6.57 8.48
C ASN A 81 -15.67 -5.30 9.30
N THR A 82 -15.18 -4.24 8.64
CA THR A 82 -14.98 -2.92 9.26
C THR A 82 -16.30 -2.34 9.74
N PHE A 83 -17.31 -2.33 8.88
CA PHE A 83 -18.62 -1.74 9.18
C PHE A 83 -19.41 -2.55 10.20
N ASN A 84 -19.33 -3.89 10.15
CA ASN A 84 -19.88 -4.75 11.18
C ASN A 84 -19.26 -4.44 12.56
N LYS A 85 -17.93 -4.32 12.63
CA LYS A 85 -17.24 -3.98 13.87
C LYS A 85 -17.59 -2.57 14.38
N LEU A 86 -17.80 -1.60 13.49
CA LEU A 86 -18.13 -0.21 13.85
C LEU A 86 -19.58 -0.06 14.30
N TRP A 87 -20.52 -0.70 13.59
CA TRP A 87 -21.95 -0.39 13.68
C TRP A 87 -22.86 -1.61 13.89
N GLY A 88 -22.32 -2.83 13.86
CA GLY A 88 -23.09 -4.06 13.98
C GLY A 88 -23.90 -4.43 12.73
N VAL A 89 -23.71 -3.73 11.61
CA VAL A 89 -24.40 -3.99 10.33
C VAL A 89 -23.90 -5.28 9.70
N VAL A 90 -24.78 -6.02 9.01
CA VAL A 90 -24.44 -7.31 8.41
C VAL A 90 -24.66 -7.36 6.90
N THR A 91 -25.44 -6.43 6.34
CA THR A 91 -25.70 -6.35 4.91
C THR A 91 -25.09 -5.10 4.27
N PRO A 92 -24.75 -5.16 2.96
CA PRO A 92 -24.29 -3.98 2.21
C PRO A 92 -25.26 -2.80 2.31
N GLN A 93 -26.56 -3.07 2.27
CA GLN A 93 -27.61 -2.05 2.32
C GLN A 93 -27.62 -1.31 3.66
N GLU A 94 -27.48 -2.05 4.77
CA GLU A 94 -27.37 -1.44 6.11
C GLU A 94 -26.13 -0.57 6.25
N ALA A 95 -24.98 -1.04 5.73
CA ALA A 95 -23.75 -0.29 5.76
C ALA A 95 -23.83 1.00 4.92
N GLN A 96 -24.41 0.93 3.72
CA GLN A 96 -24.66 2.09 2.87
C GLN A 96 -25.59 3.09 3.54
N ALA A 97 -26.71 2.62 4.10
CA ALA A 97 -27.66 3.49 4.80
C ALA A 97 -27.00 4.21 5.99
N LYS A 98 -26.12 3.50 6.74
CA LYS A 98 -25.41 4.09 7.88
C LYS A 98 -24.39 5.15 7.44
N ILE A 99 -23.68 4.93 6.34
CA ILE A 99 -22.78 5.93 5.75
C ILE A 99 -23.56 7.16 5.32
N GLU A 100 -24.69 7.00 4.60
CA GLU A 100 -25.50 8.13 4.14
C GLU A 100 -26.15 8.90 5.31
N GLU A 101 -26.61 8.22 6.36
CA GLU A 101 -27.08 8.85 7.59
C GLU A 101 -26.01 9.79 8.20
N GLN A 102 -24.78 9.30 8.31
CA GLN A 102 -23.68 10.08 8.88
C GLN A 102 -23.27 11.26 7.99
N LYS A 103 -23.22 11.05 6.68
CA LYS A 103 -22.92 12.11 5.72
C LYS A 103 -23.97 13.22 5.76
N ALA A 104 -25.25 12.86 5.82
CA ALA A 104 -26.35 13.79 5.91
C ALA A 104 -26.31 14.63 7.19
N ALA A 105 -25.92 14.03 8.32
CA ALA A 105 -25.80 14.73 9.60
C ALA A 105 -24.69 15.82 9.59
N TYR A 106 -23.66 15.64 8.81
CA TYR A 106 -22.52 16.58 8.71
C TYR A 106 -22.63 17.56 7.55
N HIS A 107 -23.39 17.25 6.53
CA HIS A 107 -23.72 18.09 5.36
C HIS A 107 -22.56 18.94 4.81
N VAL A 108 -21.54 18.29 4.25
CA VAL A 108 -20.40 18.97 3.62
C VAL A 108 -20.60 19.03 2.10
N GLU A 109 -21.01 20.17 1.57
CA GLU A 109 -21.23 20.35 0.11
C GLU A 109 -19.91 20.56 -0.66
N ASN A 110 -19.03 21.41 -0.13
CA ASN A 110 -17.78 21.83 -0.79
C ASN A 110 -16.60 21.64 0.17
N PRO A 111 -16.02 20.44 0.26
CA PRO A 111 -14.93 20.16 1.20
C PRO A 111 -13.69 21.00 0.90
N GLN A 112 -13.23 21.77 1.87
CA GLN A 112 -12.08 22.68 1.77
C GLN A 112 -10.77 22.00 2.19
N ASN A 113 -10.84 20.96 3.00
CA ASN A 113 -9.70 20.26 3.56
C ASN A 113 -9.94 18.74 3.57
N LEU A 114 -8.90 18.00 3.96
CA LEU A 114 -8.93 16.54 3.98
C LEU A 114 -9.98 15.98 4.96
N GLU A 115 -10.16 16.59 6.12
CA GLU A 115 -11.16 16.17 7.10
C GLU A 115 -12.58 16.24 6.51
N GLU A 116 -12.96 17.38 5.97
CA GLU A 116 -14.25 17.60 5.34
C GLU A 116 -14.48 16.66 4.16
N GLN A 117 -13.45 16.47 3.31
CA GLN A 117 -13.51 15.53 2.18
C GLN A 117 -13.71 14.08 2.66
N ALA A 118 -12.99 13.64 3.68
CA ALA A 118 -13.15 12.29 4.21
C ALA A 118 -14.54 12.08 4.80
N ILE A 119 -15.01 13.01 5.63
CA ILE A 119 -16.36 12.93 6.23
C ILE A 119 -17.45 12.90 5.14
N SER A 120 -17.32 13.70 4.08
CA SER A 120 -18.26 13.69 2.96
C SER A 120 -18.30 12.38 2.18
N LEU A 121 -17.23 11.58 2.25
CA LEU A 121 -17.13 10.28 1.56
C LEU A 121 -17.62 9.11 2.42
N ILE A 122 -17.29 9.08 3.71
CA ILE A 122 -17.44 7.88 4.56
C ILE A 122 -18.05 8.14 5.94
N GLY A 123 -18.40 9.39 6.23
CA GLY A 123 -18.91 9.79 7.54
C GLY A 123 -17.84 9.94 8.63
N PRO A 124 -18.20 10.55 9.77
CA PRO A 124 -17.27 10.90 10.84
C PRO A 124 -16.71 9.72 11.62
N ASP A 125 -17.44 8.61 11.76
CA ASP A 125 -16.99 7.46 12.56
C ASP A 125 -15.76 6.80 11.91
N VAL A 126 -15.85 6.48 10.63
CA VAL A 126 -14.74 5.88 9.87
C VAL A 126 -13.58 6.87 9.77
N TYR A 127 -13.87 8.14 9.47
CA TYR A 127 -12.84 9.18 9.44
C TYR A 127 -12.07 9.26 10.77
N THR A 128 -12.78 9.44 11.88
CA THR A 128 -12.15 9.66 13.20
C THR A 128 -11.32 8.46 13.66
N LYS A 129 -11.85 7.24 13.46
CA LYS A 129 -11.19 6.03 13.96
C LYS A 129 -10.09 5.51 13.04
N LEU A 130 -10.25 5.64 11.72
CA LEU A 130 -9.43 4.87 10.77
C LEU A 130 -8.65 5.72 9.76
N VAL A 131 -8.98 6.99 9.60
CA VAL A 131 -8.31 7.89 8.64
C VAL A 131 -7.48 8.94 9.32
N LYS A 132 -8.07 9.69 10.25
CA LYS A 132 -7.47 10.88 10.87
C LYS A 132 -6.07 10.62 11.42
N GLY A 133 -5.95 9.70 12.37
CA GLY A 133 -4.69 9.47 13.07
C GLY A 133 -3.55 8.99 12.17
N TYR A 134 -3.86 8.11 11.22
CA TYR A 134 -2.89 7.66 10.23
C TYR A 134 -2.43 8.81 9.33
N THR A 135 -3.37 9.57 8.79
CA THR A 135 -3.08 10.67 7.87
C THR A 135 -2.28 11.77 8.55
N GLU A 136 -2.67 12.20 9.74
CA GLU A 136 -1.96 13.23 10.50
C GLU A 136 -0.53 12.79 10.87
N LYS A 137 -0.34 11.51 11.22
CA LYS A 137 0.98 10.94 11.45
C LYS A 137 1.86 10.94 10.19
N GLN A 138 1.31 10.57 9.05
CA GLN A 138 2.05 10.50 7.78
C GLN A 138 2.49 11.89 7.28
N TRP A 139 1.61 12.87 7.41
CA TRP A 139 1.84 14.22 6.88
C TRP A 139 2.48 15.17 7.90
N GLY A 140 2.49 14.82 9.19
CA GLY A 140 2.97 15.69 10.25
C GLY A 140 2.14 16.99 10.42
N LYS A 141 0.88 16.98 9.96
CA LYS A 141 -0.05 18.11 9.97
C LYS A 141 -1.45 17.65 10.33
N ARG A 142 -2.28 18.54 10.86
CA ARG A 142 -3.69 18.25 11.11
C ARG A 142 -4.44 18.04 9.79
N ALA A 143 -5.42 17.17 9.77
CA ALA A 143 -6.21 16.87 8.58
C ALA A 143 -6.95 18.13 8.04
N THR A 144 -7.31 19.06 8.91
CA THR A 144 -7.89 20.37 8.56
C THR A 144 -6.93 21.31 7.84
N GLU A 145 -5.62 21.06 7.88
CA GLU A 145 -4.58 21.85 7.21
C GLU A 145 -4.13 21.20 5.89
N LEU A 146 -4.62 20.00 5.60
CA LEU A 146 -4.28 19.25 4.40
C LEU A 146 -5.32 19.47 3.30
N PRO A 147 -4.89 19.62 2.04
CA PRO A 147 -5.82 19.81 0.93
C PRO A 147 -6.78 18.63 0.73
N SER A 148 -8.02 18.91 0.35
CA SER A 148 -9.05 17.89 0.11
C SER A 148 -8.68 16.87 -0.97
N PHE A 149 -7.89 17.24 -1.98
CA PHE A 149 -7.52 16.35 -3.08
C PHE A 149 -6.66 15.17 -2.66
N ILE A 150 -6.01 15.20 -1.50
CA ILE A 150 -5.21 14.08 -0.97
C ILE A 150 -6.07 12.83 -0.78
N ILE A 151 -7.34 13.00 -0.42
CA ILE A 151 -8.28 11.92 -0.16
C ILE A 151 -9.49 11.95 -1.11
N LYS A 152 -9.26 12.16 -2.40
CA LYS A 152 -10.34 12.19 -3.39
C LYS A 152 -11.16 10.91 -3.48
N ARG A 153 -10.55 9.76 -3.16
CA ARG A 153 -11.17 8.43 -3.19
C ARG A 153 -10.75 7.66 -1.97
N LEU A 154 -11.71 7.04 -1.32
CA LEU A 154 -11.48 6.04 -0.28
C LEU A 154 -11.98 4.70 -0.81
N PRO A 155 -11.19 3.62 -0.73
CA PRO A 155 -11.62 2.31 -1.17
C PRO A 155 -12.63 1.73 -0.18
N VAL A 156 -13.90 2.03 -0.39
CA VAL A 156 -15.02 1.44 0.36
C VAL A 156 -15.51 0.22 -0.41
N ARG A 157 -15.60 -0.92 0.26
CA ARG A 157 -16.06 -2.18 -0.31
C ARG A 157 -17.22 -2.76 0.50
N PHE A 158 -18.29 -3.12 -0.19
CA PHE A 158 -19.46 -3.75 0.45
C PHE A 158 -19.40 -5.29 0.33
N THR A 159 -18.21 -5.83 0.58
CA THR A 159 -17.92 -7.27 0.64
C THR A 159 -17.20 -7.61 1.95
N TYR A 160 -17.18 -8.88 2.33
CA TYR A 160 -16.45 -9.39 3.49
C TYR A 160 -14.99 -9.80 3.16
N ASP A 161 -14.50 -9.44 1.98
CA ASP A 161 -13.13 -9.72 1.55
C ASP A 161 -12.15 -8.75 2.22
N ASN A 162 -11.17 -9.28 2.94
CA ASN A 162 -10.11 -8.54 3.61
C ASN A 162 -8.85 -8.35 2.75
N ASN A 163 -8.81 -8.88 1.53
CA ASN A 163 -7.70 -8.66 0.65
C ASN A 163 -7.60 -7.18 0.28
N TYR A 164 -6.47 -6.55 0.59
CA TYR A 164 -6.27 -5.12 0.34
C TYR A 164 -6.20 -4.79 -1.15
N PHE A 165 -5.57 -5.67 -1.94
CA PHE A 165 -5.44 -5.50 -3.38
C PHE A 165 -6.59 -6.16 -4.13
N ASN A 166 -6.94 -5.60 -5.30
CA ASN A 166 -7.90 -6.19 -6.24
C ASN A 166 -7.22 -6.96 -7.37
N ASP A 167 -5.89 -7.03 -7.34
CA ASP A 167 -5.10 -7.67 -8.38
C ASP A 167 -5.16 -9.20 -8.28
N ASP A 168 -5.09 -9.87 -9.43
CA ASP A 168 -5.18 -11.32 -9.54
C ASP A 168 -3.96 -12.04 -8.94
N TYR A 169 -2.80 -11.36 -8.96
CA TYR A 169 -1.53 -11.88 -8.47
C TYR A 169 -0.99 -10.99 -7.36
N GLN A 170 -0.56 -11.62 -6.27
CA GLN A 170 0.15 -10.93 -5.19
C GLN A 170 1.05 -11.88 -4.43
N GLY A 171 2.07 -11.36 -3.76
CA GLY A 171 2.98 -12.14 -2.93
C GLY A 171 4.25 -11.39 -2.57
N ILE A 172 5.09 -12.07 -1.82
CA ILE A 172 6.43 -11.61 -1.46
C ILE A 172 7.43 -12.64 -1.96
N PRO A 173 8.57 -12.24 -2.56
CA PRO A 173 9.61 -13.18 -2.97
C PRO A 173 10.11 -13.99 -1.78
N VAL A 174 10.14 -15.31 -1.90
CA VAL A 174 10.50 -16.24 -0.80
C VAL A 174 11.93 -15.99 -0.29
N GLU A 175 12.83 -15.55 -1.15
CA GLU A 175 14.24 -15.26 -0.81
C GLU A 175 14.49 -13.75 -0.60
N GLY A 176 13.41 -12.94 -0.50
CA GLY A 176 13.49 -11.48 -0.43
C GLY A 176 13.68 -10.80 -1.78
N TYR A 177 13.36 -9.51 -1.83
CA TYR A 177 13.48 -8.72 -3.06
C TYR A 177 14.92 -8.53 -3.52
N THR A 178 15.87 -8.42 -2.60
CA THR A 178 17.29 -8.23 -2.96
C THR A 178 17.79 -9.35 -3.86
N LYS A 179 17.45 -10.60 -3.54
CA LYS A 179 17.82 -11.76 -4.36
C LYS A 179 17.18 -11.74 -5.75
N MET A 180 15.93 -11.30 -5.83
CA MET A 180 15.27 -11.11 -7.13
C MET A 180 16.01 -10.09 -7.99
N ILE A 181 16.39 -8.95 -7.40
CA ILE A 181 17.12 -7.89 -8.11
C ILE A 181 18.55 -8.33 -8.46
N GLU A 182 19.25 -9.09 -7.60
CA GLU A 182 20.54 -9.68 -7.93
C GLU A 182 20.46 -10.51 -9.22
N ARG A 183 19.45 -11.37 -9.36
CA ARG A 183 19.22 -12.18 -10.56
C ARG A 183 18.88 -11.34 -11.79
N MET A 184 18.11 -10.26 -11.61
CA MET A 184 17.81 -9.33 -12.71
C MET A 184 19.04 -8.57 -13.20
N LEU A 185 20.01 -8.32 -12.32
CA LEU A 185 21.25 -7.62 -12.59
C LEU A 185 22.41 -8.55 -12.98
N ASP A 186 22.17 -9.86 -13.06
CA ASP A 186 23.21 -10.81 -13.41
C ASP A 186 23.94 -10.43 -14.72
N GLY A 187 25.28 -10.32 -14.65
CA GLY A 187 26.13 -9.87 -15.76
C GLY A 187 25.94 -8.40 -16.18
N VAL A 188 25.39 -7.55 -15.31
CA VAL A 188 25.35 -6.09 -15.48
C VAL A 188 26.37 -5.47 -14.52
N GLU A 189 27.14 -4.48 -15.01
CA GLU A 189 28.03 -3.69 -14.16
C GLU A 189 27.22 -2.83 -13.19
N VAL A 190 27.52 -2.94 -11.88
CA VAL A 190 26.85 -2.16 -10.83
C VAL A 190 27.87 -1.37 -10.04
N LYS A 191 27.66 -0.07 -9.90
CA LYS A 191 28.44 0.82 -9.03
C LYS A 191 27.54 1.38 -7.94
N LEU A 192 27.87 1.06 -6.70
CA LEU A 192 27.19 1.57 -5.51
C LEU A 192 27.96 2.77 -4.95
N GLU A 193 27.31 3.53 -4.06
CA GLU A 193 27.85 4.76 -3.47
C GLU A 193 28.21 5.84 -4.51
N GLU A 194 27.61 5.75 -5.69
CA GLU A 194 27.74 6.68 -6.80
C GLU A 194 26.46 7.51 -6.97
N ASP A 195 26.55 8.81 -6.72
CA ASP A 195 25.41 9.72 -6.87
C ASP A 195 25.42 10.35 -8.27
N PHE A 196 24.50 9.92 -9.13
CA PHE A 196 24.36 10.41 -10.51
C PHE A 196 24.27 11.94 -10.63
N LEU A 197 23.71 12.61 -9.60
CA LEU A 197 23.54 14.07 -9.61
C LEU A 197 24.80 14.83 -9.19
N LYS A 198 25.85 14.12 -8.75
CA LYS A 198 27.12 14.72 -8.30
C LYS A 198 28.31 14.43 -9.21
N ASN A 199 28.12 13.60 -10.24
CA ASN A 199 29.14 13.21 -11.22
C ASN A 199 28.81 13.76 -12.59
#